data_08bbd27240cfa059d87003752036d891
#
_entry.id   08bbd27240cfa059d87003752036d891
#
_cell.length_a   1.000
_cell.length_b   1.000
_cell.length_c   1.000
_cell.angle_alpha   90.00
_cell.angle_beta   90.00
_cell.angle_gamma   90.00
#
_symmetry.space_group_name_H-M   'P 1'
#
loop_
_entity.id
_entity.type
_entity.pdbx_description
1 polymer ?
#
loop_
_entity_poly.entity_id
_entity_poly.type
_entity_poly.pdbx_seq_one_letter_code
_entity_poly.pdbx_strand_id
1 'polypeptide(L)'
;MDSHYSPRREPYRRSVEGRRETSSRSRYRGNTPATQHPETKQFSAWENTSSSSRSTRHSRKAAKQEWRRSENRARRAERRNRPRRVEDTSLPRHRKKPRHGSKLKELWKRFGLLRIVLGIVLTVILVSTIHQAVQPPEGLEENEVSAENAPVIEPSAAVELFIPAIDVHAEFEAGSCRVVDGAINPDTMDKACTYTAEDRPYSLPGTNANDIVVISGHTGAGVPAVFNNLYDGAANEHKVSLGDKLYVRTKTSGQNWLIYTATDLHEPQKSGLSGDTSIWGEGPMPGRLLTISCIQPANLLEPAVKNAVVGWQFEGTTRTEATAS
;
A
#
# COMPACT_ATOMS: atom_id res chain seq x y z
N MET A 1 31.58 61.29 29.68
CA MET A 1 30.53 61.18 30.72
C MET A 1 29.96 59.79 30.63
N ASP A 2 30.61 59.03 31.38
CA ASP A 2 30.50 57.77 32.03
C ASP A 2 29.11 57.43 32.53
N SER A 3 28.65 56.20 32.32
CA SER A 3 28.01 55.43 33.36
C SER A 3 27.88 53.94 32.97
N HIS A 4 28.81 53.17 33.53
CA HIS A 4 28.75 51.72 33.66
C HIS A 4 27.61 51.33 34.63
N TYR A 5 26.79 50.35 34.24
CA TYR A 5 25.97 49.62 35.21
C TYR A 5 26.05 48.12 34.94
N SER A 6 26.71 47.42 35.88
CA SER A 6 26.89 45.97 35.91
C SER A 6 26.00 45.43 37.06
N PRO A 7 25.14 44.47 36.93
CA PRO A 7 24.53 43.79 38.07
C PRO A 7 25.23 42.45 38.39
N ARG A 8 25.54 42.35 39.68
CA ARG A 8 26.15 41.25 40.43
C ARG A 8 25.39 39.94 40.27
N ARG A 9 26.18 38.84 40.16
CA ARG A 9 25.74 37.46 40.42
C ARG A 9 25.67 37.20 41.91
N GLU A 10 24.57 36.67 42.40
CA GLU A 10 24.48 36.00 43.71
C GLU A 10 24.51 34.50 43.55
N PRO A 11 25.23 33.78 44.44
CA PRO A 11 25.27 32.30 44.44
C PRO A 11 24.12 31.70 45.26
N TYR A 12 23.35 30.81 44.68
CA TYR A 12 22.32 30.06 45.36
C TYR A 12 22.92 28.93 46.20
N ARG A 13 22.76 29.02 47.53
CA ARG A 13 23.22 28.08 48.56
C ARG A 13 22.41 26.80 48.49
N ARG A 14 23.12 25.65 48.52
CA ARG A 14 22.59 24.31 48.88
C ARG A 14 22.18 24.28 50.37
N SER A 15 21.00 23.80 50.62
CA SER A 15 20.60 23.27 51.93
C SER A 15 20.41 21.75 51.81
N VAL A 16 21.29 21.04 52.47
CA VAL A 16 21.20 19.63 52.76
C VAL A 16 20.52 19.53 54.13
N GLU A 17 19.38 18.88 54.23
CA GLU A 17 18.87 18.45 55.53
C GLU A 17 18.27 17.06 55.39
N GLY A 18 18.97 16.15 56.06
CA GLY A 18 18.59 14.75 56.16
C GLY A 18 17.55 14.56 57.26
N ARG A 19 16.64 13.62 57.05
CA ARG A 19 15.89 13.00 58.15
C ARG A 19 15.83 11.48 57.94
N ARG A 20 16.52 10.76 58.82
CA ARG A 20 16.30 9.34 59.11
C ARG A 20 15.12 9.24 60.07
N GLU A 21 14.25 8.29 59.82
CA GLU A 21 13.46 7.57 60.88
C GLU A 21 12.93 6.30 60.25
N THR A 22 13.42 5.16 60.63
CA THR A 22 13.10 4.15 61.64
C THR A 22 11.83 3.34 61.33
N SER A 23 12.13 2.15 60.92
CA SER A 23 11.54 0.81 61.24
C SER A 23 10.28 0.78 62.13
N SER A 24 9.20 0.20 61.59
CA SER A 24 8.33 -0.65 62.44
C SER A 24 7.79 -1.84 61.64
N ARG A 25 8.20 -3.03 62.08
CA ARG A 25 7.63 -4.31 61.70
C ARG A 25 6.24 -4.42 62.31
N SER A 26 5.24 -4.69 61.53
CA SER A 26 3.98 -5.27 61.98
C SER A 26 3.75 -6.60 61.25
N ARG A 27 3.80 -7.67 62.02
CA ARG A 27 3.38 -9.01 61.58
C ARG A 27 1.86 -9.06 61.68
N TYR A 28 1.22 -9.26 60.54
CA TYR A 28 -0.16 -9.76 60.56
C TYR A 28 -0.21 -11.09 59.80
N ARG A 29 -0.47 -12.14 60.58
CA ARG A 29 -0.88 -13.47 60.10
C ARG A 29 -2.37 -13.37 59.79
N GLY A 30 -2.76 -13.53 58.56
CA GLY A 30 -4.13 -13.69 58.16
C GLY A 30 -4.24 -14.79 57.12
N ASN A 31 -4.87 -15.89 57.52
CA ASN A 31 -5.28 -17.02 56.68
C ASN A 31 -6.21 -16.48 55.56
N THR A 32 -5.89 -16.79 54.33
CA THR A 32 -6.84 -16.69 53.21
C THR A 32 -6.91 -18.04 52.49
N PRO A 33 -8.10 -18.53 52.18
CA PRO A 33 -8.30 -19.83 51.53
C PRO A 33 -7.85 -19.81 50.07
N ALA A 34 -7.32 -20.93 49.63
CA ALA A 34 -6.90 -21.19 48.24
C ALA A 34 -8.05 -20.99 47.26
N THR A 35 -7.95 -19.98 46.45
CA THR A 35 -8.76 -19.85 45.22
C THR A 35 -8.06 -20.65 44.12
N GLN A 36 -8.74 -21.67 43.67
CA GLN A 36 -8.32 -22.52 42.56
C GLN A 36 -8.24 -21.65 41.27
N HIS A 37 -7.05 -21.56 40.68
CA HIS A 37 -6.88 -21.08 39.31
C HIS A 37 -7.46 -22.12 38.34
N PRO A 38 -8.26 -21.74 37.36
CA PRO A 38 -8.64 -22.65 36.28
C PRO A 38 -7.38 -22.93 35.44
N GLU A 39 -7.09 -24.22 35.25
CA GLU A 39 -6.08 -24.75 34.36
C GLU A 39 -6.20 -24.12 32.95
N THR A 40 -5.14 -23.46 32.55
CA THR A 40 -4.90 -23.12 31.14
C THR A 40 -4.72 -24.41 30.36
N LYS A 41 -5.77 -24.85 29.68
CA LYS A 41 -5.68 -25.91 28.67
C LYS A 41 -4.77 -25.39 27.55
N GLN A 42 -3.54 -25.88 27.55
CA GLN A 42 -2.65 -25.80 26.41
C GLN A 42 -3.33 -26.46 25.21
N PHE A 43 -3.72 -25.65 24.21
CA PHE A 43 -4.10 -26.11 22.90
C PHE A 43 -2.85 -26.56 22.14
N SER A 44 -2.41 -27.79 22.38
CA SER A 44 -1.50 -28.54 21.52
C SER A 44 -2.36 -29.32 20.50
N ALA A 45 -2.79 -28.67 19.42
CA ALA A 45 -3.54 -29.31 18.34
C ALA A 45 -3.15 -28.75 16.98
N TRP A 46 -1.86 -28.82 16.63
CA TRP A 46 -1.39 -28.49 15.27
C TRP A 46 -0.41 -29.50 14.66
N GLU A 47 -0.35 -30.69 15.22
CA GLU A 47 0.39 -31.80 14.60
C GLU A 47 -0.59 -32.94 14.31
N ASN A 48 -1.24 -32.93 13.16
CA ASN A 48 -1.70 -34.11 12.39
C ASN A 48 -2.78 -33.77 11.36
N THR A 49 -2.46 -32.91 10.37
CA THR A 49 -3.31 -32.81 9.17
C THR A 49 -2.54 -32.78 7.84
N SER A 50 -1.28 -33.21 7.82
CA SER A 50 -0.50 -33.28 6.57
C SER A 50 -0.66 -34.58 5.76
N SER A 51 -1.41 -35.58 6.23
CA SER A 51 -1.59 -36.85 5.53
C SER A 51 -2.90 -36.97 4.72
N SER A 52 -3.89 -36.08 4.97
CA SER A 52 -5.20 -36.15 4.29
C SER A 52 -5.27 -35.43 2.92
N SER A 53 -4.35 -34.50 2.64
CA SER A 53 -4.43 -33.71 1.42
C SER A 53 -3.94 -34.41 0.12
N ARG A 54 -3.16 -35.47 0.24
CA ARG A 54 -2.70 -36.26 -0.91
C ARG A 54 -3.80 -37.20 -1.46
N SER A 55 -4.61 -37.78 -0.59
CA SER A 55 -5.69 -38.69 -0.97
C SER A 55 -6.80 -37.95 -1.75
N THR A 56 -7.15 -36.75 -1.36
CA THR A 56 -8.23 -35.97 -2.02
C THR A 56 -7.83 -35.42 -3.40
N ARG A 57 -6.56 -35.17 -3.66
CA ARG A 57 -6.08 -34.74 -4.98
C ARG A 57 -6.13 -35.87 -6.01
N HIS A 58 -5.81 -37.11 -5.61
CA HIS A 58 -5.89 -38.28 -6.51
C HIS A 58 -7.34 -38.62 -6.87
N SER A 59 -8.25 -38.58 -5.92
CA SER A 59 -9.69 -38.83 -6.16
C SER A 59 -10.31 -37.78 -7.08
N ARG A 60 -9.98 -36.49 -6.93
CA ARG A 60 -10.47 -35.41 -7.81
C ARG A 60 -9.94 -35.52 -9.24
N LYS A 61 -8.69 -35.97 -9.43
CA LYS A 61 -8.12 -36.20 -10.76
C LYS A 61 -8.79 -37.40 -11.43
N ALA A 62 -9.04 -38.49 -10.72
CA ALA A 62 -9.74 -39.65 -11.21
C ALA A 62 -11.19 -39.32 -11.64
N ALA A 63 -11.93 -38.61 -10.80
CA ALA A 63 -13.31 -38.19 -11.10
C ALA A 63 -13.40 -37.27 -12.34
N LYS A 64 -12.43 -36.33 -12.51
CA LYS A 64 -12.36 -35.43 -13.68
C LYS A 64 -12.02 -36.21 -14.96
N GLN A 65 -11.23 -37.27 -14.86
CA GLN A 65 -10.86 -38.10 -16.00
C GLN A 65 -12.02 -38.98 -16.43
N GLU A 66 -12.79 -39.48 -15.47
CA GLU A 66 -13.99 -40.31 -15.72
C GLU A 66 -15.13 -39.50 -16.34
N TRP A 67 -15.35 -38.27 -15.88
CA TRP A 67 -16.29 -37.32 -16.47
C TRP A 67 -15.93 -37.01 -17.94
N ARG A 68 -14.67 -36.76 -18.27
CA ARG A 68 -14.21 -36.56 -19.67
C ARG A 68 -14.42 -37.79 -20.56
N ARG A 69 -14.27 -38.98 -20.00
CA ARG A 69 -14.53 -40.24 -20.73
C ARG A 69 -16.01 -40.45 -21.00
N SER A 70 -16.89 -40.08 -20.08
CA SER A 70 -18.35 -40.18 -20.25
C SER A 70 -18.86 -39.19 -21.31
N GLU A 71 -18.36 -37.94 -21.31
CA GLU A 71 -18.73 -36.92 -22.30
C GLU A 71 -18.28 -37.31 -23.72
N ASN A 72 -17.08 -37.86 -23.87
CA ASN A 72 -16.61 -38.36 -25.16
C ASN A 72 -17.41 -39.57 -25.67
N ARG A 73 -17.92 -40.42 -24.76
CA ARG A 73 -18.81 -41.51 -25.15
C ARG A 73 -20.16 -40.98 -25.62
N ALA A 74 -20.73 -39.99 -24.93
CA ALA A 74 -21.99 -39.36 -25.31
C ALA A 74 -21.89 -38.70 -26.72
N ARG A 75 -20.83 -37.95 -26.98
CA ARG A 75 -20.59 -37.33 -28.30
C ARG A 75 -20.38 -38.33 -29.43
N ARG A 76 -19.80 -39.51 -29.15
CA ARG A 76 -19.70 -40.60 -30.14
C ARG A 76 -21.03 -41.30 -30.40
N ALA A 77 -21.89 -41.44 -29.39
CA ALA A 77 -23.23 -42.00 -29.55
C ALA A 77 -24.13 -41.06 -30.39
N GLU A 78 -24.07 -39.78 -30.16
CA GLU A 78 -24.80 -38.75 -30.90
C GLU A 78 -24.37 -38.69 -32.39
N ARG A 79 -23.10 -38.87 -32.70
CA ARG A 79 -22.61 -38.98 -34.09
C ARG A 79 -23.07 -40.23 -34.80
N ARG A 80 -23.33 -41.36 -34.09
CA ARG A 80 -23.85 -42.61 -34.66
C ARG A 80 -25.33 -42.52 -35.01
N ASN A 81 -26.08 -41.72 -34.30
CA ASN A 81 -27.55 -41.60 -34.45
C ASN A 81 -27.97 -40.44 -35.38
N ARG A 82 -27.07 -39.77 -36.07
CA ARG A 82 -27.44 -38.80 -37.09
C ARG A 82 -28.05 -39.56 -38.27
N PRO A 83 -29.33 -39.29 -38.66
CA PRO A 83 -29.91 -39.90 -39.83
C PRO A 83 -29.10 -39.55 -41.08
N ARG A 84 -28.76 -40.57 -41.88
CA ARG A 84 -28.13 -40.39 -43.20
C ARG A 84 -29.06 -39.51 -44.01
N ARG A 85 -28.60 -38.31 -44.34
CA ARG A 85 -29.27 -37.43 -45.30
C ARG A 85 -29.27 -38.17 -46.66
N VAL A 86 -30.45 -38.57 -47.10
CA VAL A 86 -30.69 -39.12 -48.43
C VAL A 86 -30.33 -37.99 -49.42
N GLU A 87 -29.32 -38.24 -50.23
CA GLU A 87 -28.97 -37.38 -51.38
C GLU A 87 -30.06 -37.54 -52.44
N ASP A 88 -30.89 -36.52 -52.57
CA ASP A 88 -31.83 -36.43 -53.68
C ASP A 88 -31.04 -35.90 -54.93
N THR A 89 -30.76 -36.84 -55.81
CA THR A 89 -30.13 -36.56 -57.10
C THR A 89 -31.15 -36.09 -58.10
N SER A 90 -31.36 -34.75 -58.18
CA SER A 90 -32.06 -34.15 -59.33
C SER A 90 -31.45 -32.81 -59.73
N LEU A 91 -30.60 -32.91 -60.74
CA LEU A 91 -30.39 -31.99 -61.86
C LEU A 91 -29.81 -30.58 -61.66
N PRO A 92 -28.87 -30.18 -62.51
CA PRO A 92 -28.16 -28.91 -62.41
C PRO A 92 -28.87 -27.82 -63.21
N ARG A 93 -29.32 -26.75 -62.52
CA ARG A 93 -29.57 -25.48 -63.20
C ARG A 93 -28.48 -24.49 -62.88
N HIS A 94 -27.61 -24.26 -63.89
CA HIS A 94 -26.70 -23.16 -63.96
C HIS A 94 -27.44 -21.82 -63.78
N ARG A 95 -27.43 -21.26 -62.62
CA ARG A 95 -27.82 -19.86 -62.40
C ARG A 95 -26.52 -19.06 -62.15
N LYS A 96 -26.05 -18.34 -63.17
CA LYS A 96 -24.96 -17.40 -63.05
C LYS A 96 -25.30 -16.39 -61.95
N LYS A 97 -24.61 -16.42 -60.82
CA LYS A 97 -24.68 -15.38 -59.79
C LYS A 97 -24.05 -14.10 -60.30
N PRO A 98 -24.69 -12.93 -60.15
CA PRO A 98 -24.09 -11.68 -60.53
C PRO A 98 -22.87 -11.39 -59.65
N ARG A 99 -21.75 -11.06 -60.30
CA ARG A 99 -20.51 -10.59 -59.65
C ARG A 99 -20.74 -9.16 -59.09
N HIS A 100 -21.42 -9.03 -57.96
CA HIS A 100 -21.50 -7.79 -57.21
C HIS A 100 -20.71 -7.92 -55.88
N GLY A 101 -19.41 -8.22 -55.94
CA GLY A 101 -18.62 -8.52 -54.75
C GLY A 101 -17.35 -7.67 -54.57
N SER A 102 -16.96 -6.84 -55.53
CA SER A 102 -15.67 -6.15 -55.46
C SER A 102 -15.71 -4.83 -54.68
N LYS A 103 -16.79 -4.07 -54.79
CA LYS A 103 -16.87 -2.76 -54.12
C LYS A 103 -17.08 -2.83 -52.62
N LEU A 104 -17.74 -3.87 -52.09
CA LEU A 104 -17.95 -4.03 -50.65
C LEU A 104 -16.64 -4.39 -49.90
N LYS A 105 -15.78 -5.20 -50.53
CA LYS A 105 -14.49 -5.58 -49.95
C LYS A 105 -13.51 -4.40 -49.84
N GLU A 106 -13.57 -3.45 -50.77
CA GLU A 106 -12.75 -2.24 -50.70
C GLU A 106 -13.27 -1.26 -49.63
N LEU A 107 -14.59 -1.12 -49.46
CA LEU A 107 -15.16 -0.35 -48.35
C LEU A 107 -14.77 -0.97 -46.99
N TRP A 108 -14.87 -2.27 -46.82
CA TRP A 108 -14.49 -2.94 -45.56
C TRP A 108 -13.00 -2.79 -45.21
N LYS A 109 -12.09 -2.76 -46.20
CA LYS A 109 -10.68 -2.47 -45.97
C LYS A 109 -10.46 -1.03 -45.51
N ARG A 110 -11.15 -0.04 -46.12
CA ARG A 110 -11.07 1.36 -45.71
C ARG A 110 -11.66 1.62 -44.33
N PHE A 111 -12.77 0.97 -43.97
CA PHE A 111 -13.33 1.03 -42.62
C PHE A 111 -12.45 0.28 -41.59
N GLY A 112 -11.78 -0.80 -41.97
CA GLY A 112 -10.80 -1.48 -41.12
C GLY A 112 -9.62 -0.59 -40.78
N LEU A 113 -9.05 0.08 -41.73
CA LEU A 113 -7.93 1.01 -41.54
C LEU A 113 -8.33 2.23 -40.71
N LEU A 114 -9.51 2.79 -40.94
CA LEU A 114 -10.05 3.89 -40.12
C LEU A 114 -10.24 3.49 -38.65
N ARG A 115 -10.72 2.27 -38.38
CA ARG A 115 -10.86 1.74 -37.01
C ARG A 115 -9.52 1.53 -36.32
N ILE A 116 -8.50 1.08 -37.05
CA ILE A 116 -7.13 0.92 -36.53
C ILE A 116 -6.55 2.30 -36.18
N VAL A 117 -6.67 3.28 -37.09
CA VAL A 117 -6.20 4.65 -36.85
C VAL A 117 -6.93 5.28 -35.65
N LEU A 118 -8.25 5.13 -35.60
CA LEU A 118 -9.04 5.63 -34.46
C LEU A 118 -8.66 4.96 -33.15
N GLY A 119 -8.40 3.63 -33.17
CA GLY A 119 -7.90 2.89 -32.03
C GLY A 119 -6.55 3.41 -31.55
N ILE A 120 -5.61 3.65 -32.48
CA ILE A 120 -4.29 4.21 -32.14
C ILE A 120 -4.42 5.63 -31.56
N VAL A 121 -5.24 6.48 -32.16
CA VAL A 121 -5.48 7.85 -31.67
C VAL A 121 -6.08 7.81 -30.25
N LEU A 122 -7.09 6.98 -30.02
CA LEU A 122 -7.68 6.80 -28.68
C LEU A 122 -6.68 6.28 -27.67
N THR A 123 -5.82 5.33 -28.07
CA THR A 123 -4.76 4.81 -27.17
C THR A 123 -3.73 5.90 -26.86
N VAL A 124 -3.31 6.69 -27.85
CA VAL A 124 -2.37 7.80 -27.64
C VAL A 124 -2.99 8.87 -26.74
N ILE A 125 -4.25 9.23 -26.95
CA ILE A 125 -4.95 10.18 -26.07
C ILE A 125 -5.05 9.63 -24.65
N LEU A 126 -5.42 8.36 -24.48
CA LEU A 126 -5.53 7.73 -23.17
C LEU A 126 -4.17 7.67 -22.46
N VAL A 127 -3.11 7.27 -23.16
CA VAL A 127 -1.75 7.27 -22.62
C VAL A 127 -1.29 8.68 -22.26
N SER A 128 -1.57 9.68 -23.11
CA SER A 128 -1.23 11.09 -22.84
C SER A 128 -1.99 11.65 -21.64
N THR A 129 -3.28 11.33 -21.46
CA THR A 129 -4.06 11.79 -20.30
C THR A 129 -3.60 11.12 -19.01
N ILE A 130 -3.22 9.84 -19.06
CA ILE A 130 -2.65 9.13 -17.89
C ILE A 130 -1.28 9.74 -17.55
N HIS A 131 -0.45 10.04 -18.54
CA HIS A 131 0.88 10.64 -18.31
C HIS A 131 0.79 12.05 -17.71
N GLN A 132 -0.20 12.87 -18.12
CA GLN A 132 -0.43 14.19 -17.54
C GLN A 132 -0.99 14.14 -16.11
N ALA A 133 -1.74 13.09 -15.76
CA ALA A 133 -2.27 12.91 -14.39
C ALA A 133 -1.22 12.50 -13.36
N VAL A 134 -0.02 12.09 -13.81
CA VAL A 134 1.06 11.56 -12.96
C VAL A 134 2.27 12.51 -12.91
N GLN A 135 2.23 13.65 -13.63
CA GLN A 135 3.32 14.62 -13.56
C GLN A 135 3.32 15.31 -12.19
N PRO A 136 4.53 15.48 -11.57
CA PRO A 136 4.64 16.23 -10.33
C PRO A 136 4.09 17.64 -10.54
N PRO A 137 3.51 18.24 -9.51
CA PRO A 137 3.18 19.64 -9.55
C PRO A 137 4.43 20.45 -9.92
N GLU A 138 4.32 21.33 -10.90
CA GLU A 138 5.44 22.17 -11.35
C GLU A 138 5.99 23.01 -10.20
N GLY A 139 7.32 23.13 -10.11
CA GLY A 139 8.00 23.99 -9.14
C GLY A 139 8.28 23.38 -7.77
N LEU A 140 8.06 22.08 -7.54
CA LEU A 140 8.35 21.45 -6.24
C LEU A 140 9.83 21.54 -5.85
N GLU A 141 10.76 21.45 -6.80
CA GLU A 141 12.19 21.47 -6.54
C GLU A 141 12.80 22.88 -6.49
N GLU A 142 12.12 23.89 -7.07
CA GLU A 142 12.69 25.24 -7.23
C GLU A 142 12.51 26.14 -6.00
N ASN A 143 11.54 25.86 -5.13
CA ASN A 143 11.16 26.73 -4.01
C ASN A 143 11.32 26.03 -2.66
N GLU A 144 12.35 25.21 -2.50
CA GLU A 144 12.60 24.47 -1.25
C GLU A 144 13.08 25.40 -0.15
N VAL A 145 12.46 25.29 1.04
CA VAL A 145 12.79 25.99 2.27
C VAL A 145 13.16 24.94 3.32
N SER A 146 14.37 25.04 3.87
CA SER A 146 14.84 24.10 4.90
C SER A 146 13.94 24.07 6.13
N ALA A 147 13.98 22.98 6.90
CA ALA A 147 13.16 22.78 8.11
C ALA A 147 13.26 23.94 9.12
N GLU A 148 14.45 24.55 9.25
CA GLU A 148 14.70 25.68 10.18
C GLU A 148 13.94 26.95 9.79
N ASN A 149 13.69 27.15 8.49
CA ASN A 149 13.05 28.34 7.94
C ASN A 149 11.61 28.04 7.43
N ALA A 150 11.18 26.80 7.54
CA ALA A 150 9.87 26.39 7.05
C ALA A 150 8.74 27.11 7.80
N PRO A 151 7.67 27.52 7.11
CA PRO A 151 6.48 28.07 7.77
C PRO A 151 5.85 27.02 8.70
N VAL A 152 5.27 27.48 9.80
CA VAL A 152 4.53 26.60 10.69
C VAL A 152 3.27 26.09 9.98
N ILE A 153 3.19 24.78 9.80
CA ILE A 153 2.05 24.07 9.25
C ILE A 153 1.55 23.10 10.34
N GLU A 154 0.40 23.40 10.90
CA GLU A 154 -0.19 22.55 11.95
C GLU A 154 -0.50 21.14 11.41
N PRO A 155 -0.28 20.08 12.22
CA PRO A 155 -0.59 18.72 11.84
C PRO A 155 -2.04 18.57 11.44
N SER A 156 -2.27 18.07 10.23
CA SER A 156 -3.61 17.86 9.70
C SER A 156 -3.64 16.70 8.70
N ALA A 157 -4.85 16.25 8.35
CA ALA A 157 -5.00 15.12 7.43
C ALA A 157 -4.26 15.38 6.11
N ALA A 158 -3.46 14.40 5.69
CA ALA A 158 -2.85 14.40 4.37
C ALA A 158 -3.94 14.37 3.29
N VAL A 159 -3.71 15.06 2.20
CA VAL A 159 -4.62 15.09 1.03
C VAL A 159 -3.94 14.54 -0.22
N GLU A 160 -2.62 14.66 -0.30
CA GLU A 160 -1.86 14.28 -1.47
C GLU A 160 -0.42 13.91 -1.09
N LEU A 161 0.13 12.90 -1.75
CA LEU A 161 1.51 12.43 -1.59
C LEU A 161 2.13 12.20 -2.95
N PHE A 162 3.39 12.59 -3.10
CA PHE A 162 4.14 12.38 -4.32
C PHE A 162 5.57 11.87 -4.01
N ILE A 163 6.02 10.82 -4.72
CA ILE A 163 7.39 10.29 -4.67
C ILE A 163 7.91 10.22 -6.10
N PRO A 164 8.63 11.27 -6.58
CA PRO A 164 9.05 11.37 -7.97
C PRO A 164 9.88 10.20 -8.47
N ALA A 165 10.85 9.76 -7.67
CA ALA A 165 11.81 8.72 -8.04
C ALA A 165 11.17 7.40 -8.47
N ILE A 166 9.96 7.11 -8.00
CA ILE A 166 9.25 5.86 -8.27
C ILE A 166 7.87 6.07 -8.90
N ASP A 167 7.59 7.29 -9.36
CA ASP A 167 6.32 7.65 -10.01
C ASP A 167 5.08 7.23 -9.18
N VAL A 168 5.10 7.59 -7.88
CA VAL A 168 3.96 7.42 -6.97
C VAL A 168 3.31 8.76 -6.74
N HIS A 169 2.03 8.87 -7.11
CA HIS A 169 1.15 9.97 -6.79
C HIS A 169 -0.10 9.40 -6.13
N ALA A 170 -0.40 9.81 -4.92
CA ALA A 170 -1.48 9.25 -4.11
C ALA A 170 -2.39 10.34 -3.53
N GLU A 171 -3.69 10.18 -3.72
CA GLU A 171 -4.71 10.83 -2.90
C GLU A 171 -4.89 10.07 -1.59
N PHE A 172 -5.56 10.69 -0.62
CA PHE A 172 -5.83 10.07 0.67
C PHE A 172 -7.29 9.73 0.88
N GLU A 173 -7.52 8.64 1.62
CA GLU A 173 -8.83 8.29 2.16
C GLU A 173 -9.31 9.32 3.17
N ALA A 174 -10.62 9.41 3.36
CA ALA A 174 -11.18 10.24 4.41
C ALA A 174 -11.02 9.56 5.78
N GLY A 175 -10.28 10.19 6.69
CA GLY A 175 -10.05 9.68 8.04
C GLY A 175 -8.76 8.87 8.19
N SER A 176 -8.67 8.11 9.29
CA SER A 176 -7.53 7.25 9.59
C SER A 176 -7.62 5.91 8.87
N CYS A 177 -6.47 5.27 8.64
CA CYS A 177 -6.45 3.89 8.17
C CYS A 177 -7.28 2.98 9.07
N ARG A 178 -8.06 2.09 8.48
CA ARG A 178 -8.73 1.02 9.19
C ARG A 178 -7.73 -0.01 9.72
N VAL A 179 -8.06 -0.65 10.84
CA VAL A 179 -7.31 -1.79 11.37
C VAL A 179 -8.19 -3.03 11.31
N VAL A 180 -7.69 -4.11 10.72
CA VAL A 180 -8.35 -5.41 10.63
C VAL A 180 -7.39 -6.47 11.15
N ASP A 181 -7.84 -7.27 12.11
CA ASP A 181 -7.04 -8.33 12.74
C ASP A 181 -5.65 -7.84 13.24
N GLY A 182 -5.61 -6.61 13.77
CA GLY A 182 -4.38 -5.99 14.30
C GLY A 182 -3.41 -5.47 13.23
N ALA A 183 -3.78 -5.49 11.95
CA ALA A 183 -2.99 -4.96 10.85
C ALA A 183 -3.63 -3.71 10.24
N ILE A 184 -2.81 -2.74 9.85
CA ILE A 184 -3.25 -1.56 9.09
C ILE A 184 -3.77 -2.06 7.73
N ASN A 185 -5.00 -1.69 7.39
CA ASN A 185 -5.67 -2.13 6.18
C ASN A 185 -6.45 -0.97 5.54
N PRO A 186 -5.86 -0.24 4.58
CA PRO A 186 -6.55 0.81 3.85
C PRO A 186 -7.87 0.31 3.25
N ASP A 187 -8.86 1.19 3.08
CA ASP A 187 -10.18 0.81 2.56
C ASP A 187 -10.17 0.62 1.04
N THR A 188 -9.30 1.34 0.33
CA THR A 188 -9.26 1.37 -1.14
C THR A 188 -7.91 0.92 -1.68
N MET A 189 -7.87 0.46 -2.93
CA MET A 189 -6.63 0.05 -3.59
C MET A 189 -5.83 1.23 -4.17
N ASP A 190 -6.49 2.32 -4.48
CA ASP A 190 -5.98 3.45 -5.24
C ASP A 190 -5.62 4.67 -4.38
N LYS A 191 -5.95 4.67 -3.09
CA LYS A 191 -5.65 5.76 -2.16
C LYS A 191 -4.76 5.31 -1.01
N ALA A 192 -4.00 6.27 -0.47
CA ALA A 192 -3.28 6.10 0.76
C ALA A 192 -4.15 6.48 1.97
N CYS A 193 -3.74 6.11 3.17
CA CYS A 193 -4.34 6.56 4.41
C CYS A 193 -3.28 6.90 5.45
N THR A 194 -3.59 7.80 6.38
CA THR A 194 -2.74 8.09 7.54
C THR A 194 -3.22 7.27 8.73
N TYR A 195 -2.31 6.57 9.39
CA TYR A 195 -2.65 5.74 10.55
C TYR A 195 -2.51 6.53 11.85
N THR A 196 -3.60 6.57 12.61
CA THR A 196 -3.65 7.05 14.00
C THR A 196 -4.59 6.15 14.79
N ALA A 197 -4.27 5.85 16.05
CA ALA A 197 -5.12 5.04 16.93
C ALA A 197 -4.99 5.55 18.38
N GLU A 198 -5.97 5.23 19.23
CA GLU A 198 -5.97 5.66 20.63
C GLU A 198 -4.81 5.12 21.44
N ASP A 199 -4.43 3.86 21.18
CA ASP A 199 -3.30 3.19 21.81
C ASP A 199 -1.94 3.53 21.19
N ARG A 200 -1.94 4.17 20.01
CA ARG A 200 -0.77 4.62 19.27
C ARG A 200 -1.09 5.90 18.52
N PRO A 201 -1.13 7.05 19.23
CA PRO A 201 -1.52 8.33 18.64
C PRO A 201 -0.37 8.96 17.85
N TYR A 202 0.06 8.27 16.76
CA TYR A 202 1.02 8.86 15.82
C TYR A 202 0.50 10.20 15.29
N SER A 203 1.43 11.07 14.92
CA SER A 203 1.10 12.41 14.44
C SER A 203 0.47 12.39 13.05
N LEU A 204 -0.34 13.40 12.78
CA LEU A 204 -0.66 13.80 11.41
C LEU A 204 0.50 14.61 10.84
N PRO A 205 0.68 14.66 9.49
CA PRO A 205 1.77 15.42 8.88
C PRO A 205 1.61 16.93 9.09
N GLY A 206 2.71 17.56 9.46
CA GLY A 206 2.86 18.98 9.73
C GLY A 206 4.31 19.30 10.07
N THR A 207 4.73 20.56 10.05
CA THR A 207 6.11 20.97 10.36
C THR A 207 6.47 20.81 11.84
N ASN A 208 5.46 20.78 12.71
CA ASN A 208 5.57 20.58 14.16
C ASN A 208 4.93 19.27 14.63
N ALA A 209 4.91 18.24 13.77
CA ALA A 209 4.46 16.92 14.15
C ALA A 209 5.29 16.38 15.33
N ASN A 210 4.62 15.97 16.41
CA ASN A 210 5.27 15.61 17.67
C ASN A 210 5.80 14.17 17.69
N ASP A 211 5.36 13.34 16.75
CA ASP A 211 5.73 11.93 16.66
C ASP A 211 5.70 11.47 15.20
N ILE A 212 5.94 10.19 14.98
CA ILE A 212 5.96 9.55 13.67
C ILE A 212 4.65 9.80 12.92
N VAL A 213 4.77 10.18 11.66
CA VAL A 213 3.66 10.16 10.70
C VAL A 213 3.66 8.80 10.01
N VAL A 214 2.53 8.09 10.03
CA VAL A 214 2.43 6.76 9.42
C VAL A 214 1.44 6.81 8.26
N ILE A 215 1.94 6.51 7.07
CA ILE A 215 1.14 6.46 5.83
C ILE A 215 1.16 5.04 5.30
N SER A 216 0.00 4.48 5.02
CA SER A 216 -0.13 3.14 4.45
C SER A 216 -0.90 3.17 3.14
N GLY A 217 -0.60 2.21 2.28
CA GLY A 217 -1.30 1.99 1.03
C GLY A 217 -1.18 0.54 0.57
N HIS A 218 -2.14 0.10 -0.23
CA HIS A 218 -2.13 -1.25 -0.77
C HIS A 218 -1.10 -1.44 -1.87
N THR A 219 -0.68 -2.70 -2.02
CA THR A 219 -0.03 -3.24 -3.22
C THR A 219 -0.90 -4.33 -3.82
N GLY A 220 -1.00 -4.36 -5.14
CA GLY A 220 -1.82 -5.32 -5.86
C GLY A 220 -0.99 -6.50 -6.41
N ALA A 221 -1.50 -7.73 -6.23
CA ALA A 221 -0.92 -8.91 -6.87
C ALA A 221 -1.33 -8.97 -8.36
N GLY A 222 -0.62 -8.21 -9.19
CA GLY A 222 -0.91 -8.12 -10.63
C GLY A 222 -2.06 -7.19 -11.01
N VAL A 223 -2.55 -6.38 -10.06
CA VAL A 223 -3.54 -5.31 -10.30
C VAL A 223 -2.99 -3.97 -9.84
N PRO A 224 -3.47 -2.84 -10.39
CA PRO A 224 -3.07 -1.51 -9.93
C PRO A 224 -3.39 -1.30 -8.45
N ALA A 225 -2.44 -0.73 -7.71
CA ALA A 225 -2.63 -0.26 -6.35
C ALA A 225 -1.65 0.88 -6.07
N VAL A 226 -1.99 1.75 -5.12
CA VAL A 226 -1.33 3.03 -4.86
C VAL A 226 0.18 2.88 -4.59
N PHE A 227 0.60 1.82 -3.89
CA PHE A 227 2.00 1.60 -3.52
C PHE A 227 2.68 0.43 -4.25
N ASN A 228 2.21 0.06 -5.44
CA ASN A 228 2.86 -0.98 -6.26
C ASN A 228 4.32 -0.67 -6.58
N ASN A 229 4.69 0.61 -6.60
CA ASN A 229 6.03 1.05 -6.95
C ASN A 229 6.98 1.24 -5.75
N LEU A 230 6.56 0.97 -4.50
CA LEU A 230 7.50 1.03 -3.37
C LEU A 230 8.51 -0.12 -3.38
N TYR A 231 8.11 -1.29 -3.87
CA TYR A 231 8.94 -2.50 -3.83
C TYR A 231 8.77 -3.34 -5.09
N ASP A 232 9.87 -3.85 -5.62
CA ASP A 232 9.87 -4.85 -6.70
C ASP A 232 9.97 -6.26 -6.13
N GLY A 233 8.84 -6.96 -6.07
CA GLY A 233 8.78 -8.32 -5.56
C GLY A 233 9.50 -9.36 -6.44
N ALA A 234 9.75 -9.04 -7.72
CA ALA A 234 10.49 -9.93 -8.63
C ALA A 234 12.00 -9.78 -8.44
N ALA A 235 12.49 -8.55 -8.31
CA ALA A 235 13.89 -8.25 -8.00
C ALA A 235 14.19 -8.42 -6.50
N ASN A 236 13.17 -8.45 -5.64
CA ASN A 236 13.25 -8.49 -4.19
C ASN A 236 14.05 -7.30 -3.62
N GLU A 237 13.68 -6.09 -4.05
CA GLU A 237 14.34 -4.85 -3.67
C GLU A 237 13.38 -3.67 -3.58
N HIS A 238 13.70 -2.69 -2.72
CA HIS A 238 13.03 -1.41 -2.71
C HIS A 238 13.32 -0.66 -4.01
N LYS A 239 12.29 0.00 -4.57
CA LYS A 239 12.49 0.93 -5.69
C LYS A 239 12.88 2.32 -5.22
N VAL A 240 12.56 2.66 -3.97
CA VAL A 240 13.04 3.88 -3.31
C VAL A 240 14.50 3.69 -2.93
N SER A 241 15.31 4.70 -3.17
CA SER A 241 16.70 4.78 -2.74
C SER A 241 16.84 5.76 -1.57
N LEU A 242 17.88 5.56 -0.73
CA LEU A 242 18.21 6.54 0.31
C LEU A 242 18.53 7.89 -0.34
N GLY A 243 17.95 8.97 0.19
CA GLY A 243 18.07 10.32 -0.37
C GLY A 243 16.94 10.71 -1.33
N ASP A 244 16.11 9.77 -1.78
CA ASP A 244 14.92 10.11 -2.57
C ASP A 244 13.95 10.99 -1.76
N LYS A 245 13.21 11.86 -2.45
CA LYS A 245 12.27 12.79 -1.83
C LYS A 245 10.84 12.26 -1.88
N LEU A 246 10.11 12.58 -0.81
CA LEU A 246 8.68 12.40 -0.67
C LEU A 246 8.05 13.74 -0.30
N TYR A 247 7.00 14.11 -1.00
CA TYR A 247 6.25 15.35 -0.79
C TYR A 247 4.85 15.02 -0.26
N VAL A 248 4.41 15.73 0.80
CA VAL A 248 3.06 15.59 1.35
C VAL A 248 2.39 16.93 1.43
N ARG A 249 1.19 17.02 0.91
CA ARG A 249 0.28 18.15 1.09
C ARG A 249 -0.82 17.79 2.09
N THR A 250 -1.19 18.73 2.95
CA THR A 250 -2.18 18.52 3.98
C THR A 250 -3.36 19.49 3.83
N LYS A 251 -4.43 19.27 4.59
CA LYS A 251 -5.60 20.16 4.56
C LYS A 251 -5.27 21.61 4.96
N THR A 252 -4.31 21.80 5.86
CA THR A 252 -3.92 23.13 6.37
C THR A 252 -2.70 23.71 5.65
N SER A 253 -1.98 22.94 4.85
CA SER A 253 -0.76 23.40 4.18
C SER A 253 -1.02 24.33 2.97
N GLY A 254 -2.24 24.37 2.45
CA GLY A 254 -2.57 25.16 1.26
C GLY A 254 -1.75 24.74 0.04
N GLN A 255 -0.94 25.63 -0.50
CA GLN A 255 -0.02 25.38 -1.62
C GLN A 255 1.36 24.87 -1.16
N ASN A 256 1.60 24.77 0.15
CA ASN A 256 2.88 24.27 0.64
C ASN A 256 2.86 22.75 0.71
N TRP A 257 3.99 22.14 0.37
CA TRP A 257 4.26 20.72 0.50
C TRP A 257 5.33 20.51 1.58
N LEU A 258 5.12 19.54 2.43
CA LEU A 258 6.12 19.04 3.37
C LEU A 258 7.09 18.15 2.59
N ILE A 259 8.39 18.35 2.75
CA ILE A 259 9.45 17.59 2.10
C ILE A 259 10.04 16.61 3.12
N TYR A 260 10.16 15.37 2.72
CA TYR A 260 10.83 14.33 3.49
C TYR A 260 11.85 13.63 2.60
N THR A 261 12.97 13.19 3.20
CA THR A 261 14.05 12.46 2.50
C THR A 261 14.14 11.05 3.05
N ALA A 262 14.27 10.05 2.18
CA ALA A 262 14.39 8.64 2.57
C ALA A 262 15.69 8.39 3.34
N THR A 263 15.58 7.83 4.55
CA THR A 263 16.71 7.60 5.47
C THR A 263 16.99 6.13 5.74
N ASP A 264 15.99 5.29 5.65
CA ASP A 264 16.11 3.86 5.94
C ASP A 264 15.04 3.02 5.21
N LEU A 265 15.40 1.76 4.92
CA LEU A 265 14.58 0.80 4.18
C LEU A 265 14.50 -0.50 4.98
N HIS A 266 13.30 -1.05 5.16
CA HIS A 266 13.09 -2.26 5.95
C HIS A 266 12.10 -3.23 5.27
N GLU A 267 12.29 -4.53 5.53
CA GLU A 267 11.45 -5.63 5.02
C GLU A 267 10.99 -6.57 6.15
N PRO A 268 10.34 -6.05 7.20
CA PRO A 268 9.94 -6.89 8.31
C PRO A 268 8.90 -7.92 7.91
N GLN A 269 8.89 -9.05 8.61
CA GLN A 269 7.74 -9.95 8.60
C GLN A 269 6.53 -9.23 9.18
N LYS A 270 5.35 -9.41 8.60
CA LYS A 270 4.11 -8.78 9.10
C LYS A 270 3.86 -9.04 10.58
N SER A 271 4.15 -10.26 11.04
CA SER A 271 4.00 -10.66 12.45
C SER A 271 4.97 -9.96 13.40
N GLY A 272 6.10 -9.44 12.91
CA GLY A 272 7.13 -8.77 13.70
C GLY A 272 7.09 -7.25 13.65
N LEU A 273 6.40 -6.68 12.64
CA LEU A 273 6.43 -5.24 12.38
C LEU A 273 6.05 -4.39 13.59
N SER A 274 5.00 -4.74 14.33
CA SER A 274 4.49 -3.92 15.44
C SER A 274 5.44 -3.82 16.63
N GLY A 275 6.40 -4.73 16.76
CA GLY A 275 7.39 -4.77 17.84
C GLY A 275 8.79 -4.37 17.41
N ASP A 276 9.00 -3.97 16.17
CA ASP A 276 10.32 -3.68 15.63
C ASP A 276 10.77 -2.24 16.00
N THR A 277 11.56 -2.11 17.06
CA THR A 277 12.04 -0.81 17.55
C THR A 277 13.01 -0.13 16.58
N SER A 278 13.62 -0.84 15.63
CA SER A 278 14.44 -0.22 14.58
C SER A 278 13.59 0.61 13.61
N ILE A 279 12.30 0.28 13.48
CA ILE A 279 11.34 1.00 12.64
C ILE A 279 10.60 2.07 13.46
N TRP A 280 10.08 1.67 14.63
CA TRP A 280 9.19 2.51 15.44
C TRP A 280 9.90 3.37 16.48
N GLY A 281 11.20 3.15 16.73
CA GLY A 281 11.91 3.79 17.84
C GLY A 281 11.47 3.31 19.21
N GLU A 282 12.05 3.89 20.26
CA GLU A 282 11.71 3.63 21.67
C GLU A 282 10.88 4.75 22.32
N GLY A 283 10.56 5.80 21.56
CA GLY A 283 9.81 6.98 22.00
C GLY A 283 9.37 7.84 20.83
N PRO A 284 8.80 9.02 21.09
CA PRO A 284 8.39 9.95 20.05
C PRO A 284 9.55 10.32 19.12
N MET A 285 9.29 10.34 17.82
CA MET A 285 10.28 10.68 16.79
C MET A 285 9.74 11.82 15.90
N PRO A 286 9.84 13.07 16.35
CA PRO A 286 9.39 14.23 15.58
C PRO A 286 10.09 14.32 14.21
N GLY A 287 9.37 14.69 13.20
CA GLY A 287 9.87 14.81 11.83
C GLY A 287 10.04 13.49 11.08
N ARG A 288 9.82 12.33 11.73
CA ARG A 288 9.87 11.02 11.07
C ARG A 288 8.53 10.71 10.39
N LEU A 289 8.61 10.15 9.18
CA LEU A 289 7.47 9.59 8.46
C LEU A 289 7.80 8.16 8.04
N LEU A 290 6.83 7.27 8.10
CA LEU A 290 6.92 5.91 7.56
C LEU A 290 5.89 5.73 6.45
N THR A 291 6.31 5.18 5.31
CA THR A 291 5.39 4.60 4.32
C THR A 291 5.42 3.09 4.44
N ILE A 292 4.24 2.47 4.53
CA ILE A 292 4.09 1.03 4.77
C ILE A 292 3.20 0.42 3.69
N SER A 293 3.69 -0.64 3.05
CA SER A 293 2.91 -1.45 2.11
C SER A 293 3.23 -2.94 2.25
N CYS A 294 2.47 -3.79 1.55
CA CYS A 294 2.79 -5.22 1.47
C CYS A 294 3.84 -5.47 0.39
N ILE A 295 4.79 -6.40 0.64
CA ILE A 295 5.64 -6.95 -0.41
C ILE A 295 4.87 -8.07 -1.11
N GLN A 296 4.56 -7.87 -2.39
CA GLN A 296 3.98 -8.92 -3.22
C GLN A 296 5.09 -9.87 -3.67
N PRO A 297 4.98 -11.20 -3.41
CA PRO A 297 5.98 -12.14 -3.86
C PRO A 297 6.00 -12.28 -5.39
N ALA A 298 7.15 -12.68 -5.96
CA ALA A 298 7.27 -12.93 -7.40
C ALA A 298 6.23 -13.97 -7.90
N ASN A 299 5.90 -14.95 -7.07
CA ASN A 299 4.78 -15.85 -7.32
C ASN A 299 3.50 -15.26 -6.72
N LEU A 300 2.69 -14.60 -7.54
CA LEU A 300 1.43 -13.93 -7.14
C LEU A 300 0.38 -14.86 -6.53
N LEU A 301 0.59 -16.17 -6.51
CA LEU A 301 -0.29 -17.15 -5.84
C LEU A 301 0.13 -17.40 -4.39
N GLU A 302 1.25 -16.88 -3.96
CA GLU A 302 1.72 -16.93 -2.59
C GLU A 302 1.21 -15.73 -1.78
N PRO A 303 1.01 -15.89 -0.47
CA PRO A 303 0.58 -14.77 0.38
C PRO A 303 1.72 -13.77 0.59
N ALA A 304 1.40 -12.49 0.60
CA ALA A 304 2.31 -11.44 1.03
C ALA A 304 2.53 -11.52 2.54
N VAL A 305 3.70 -11.97 2.98
CA VAL A 305 4.05 -12.18 4.41
C VAL A 305 4.95 -11.11 5.00
N LYS A 306 5.52 -10.25 4.14
CA LYS A 306 6.40 -9.13 4.52
C LYS A 306 5.75 -7.78 4.19
N ASN A 307 6.25 -6.74 4.86
CA ASN A 307 5.98 -5.35 4.50
C ASN A 307 7.23 -4.70 3.91
N ALA A 308 7.03 -3.79 2.95
CA ALA A 308 8.00 -2.79 2.58
C ALA A 308 7.75 -1.56 3.45
N VAL A 309 8.75 -1.15 4.20
CA VAL A 309 8.70 0.05 5.04
C VAL A 309 9.84 0.96 4.63
N VAL A 310 9.52 2.19 4.30
CA VAL A 310 10.50 3.24 4.04
C VAL A 310 10.38 4.28 5.14
N GLY A 311 11.50 4.56 5.79
CA GLY A 311 11.63 5.64 6.75
C GLY A 311 12.09 6.92 6.05
N TRP A 312 11.45 8.02 6.40
CA TRP A 312 11.68 9.34 5.85
C TRP A 312 11.91 10.34 6.97
N GLN A 313 12.75 11.33 6.76
CA GLN A 313 13.00 12.43 7.69
C GLN A 313 12.55 13.75 7.08
N PHE A 314 11.83 14.56 7.85
CA PHE A 314 11.41 15.90 7.46
C PHE A 314 12.63 16.78 7.17
N GLU A 315 12.63 17.41 6.00
CA GLU A 315 13.74 18.25 5.51
C GLU A 315 13.33 19.72 5.37
N GLY A 316 12.05 19.98 5.10
CA GLY A 316 11.58 21.33 4.88
C GLY A 316 10.24 21.39 4.16
N THR A 317 10.02 22.51 3.49
CA THR A 317 8.79 22.74 2.72
C THR A 317 9.14 23.29 1.34
N THR A 318 8.23 23.07 0.39
CA THR A 318 8.27 23.76 -0.90
C THR A 318 6.87 24.29 -1.25
N ARG A 319 6.78 25.17 -2.21
CA ARG A 319 5.52 25.76 -2.64
C ARG A 319 5.34 25.60 -4.13
N THR A 320 4.21 25.05 -4.53
CA THR A 320 3.78 25.11 -5.94
C THR A 320 3.21 26.49 -6.23
N GLU A 321 3.55 27.06 -7.39
CA GLU A 321 2.87 28.25 -7.86
C GLU A 321 1.40 27.93 -8.14
N ALA A 322 0.51 28.82 -7.71
CA ALA A 322 -0.89 28.68 -8.08
C ALA A 322 -0.97 28.87 -9.60
N THR A 323 -1.32 27.83 -10.32
CA THR A 323 -1.66 27.95 -11.74
C THR A 323 -2.80 28.97 -11.82
N ALA A 324 -2.51 30.15 -12.36
CA ALA A 324 -3.51 31.17 -12.57
C ALA A 324 -4.54 30.61 -13.58
N SER A 325 -5.70 30.24 -13.09
CA SER A 325 -6.85 29.74 -13.84
C SER A 325 -7.65 30.91 -14.43
#